data_df13eb0a4140c08feb25d8a4d902c476
#
_entry.id   df13eb0a4140c08feb25d8a4d902c476
#
_cell.length_a   1.000
_cell.length_b   1.000
_cell.length_c   1.000
_cell.angle_alpha   90.00
_cell.angle_beta   90.00
_cell.angle_gamma   90.00
#
_symmetry.space_group_name_H-M   'P 1'
#
loop_
_entity.id
_entity.type
_entity.pdbx_description
1 polymer ?
#
loop_
_entity_poly.entity_id
_entity_poly.type
_entity_poly.pdbx_seq_one_letter_code
_entity_poly.pdbx_strand_id
1 'polypeptide(L)'
;MTMITAIQIGALTFMTLLPVALSVILYMAERQPWTKKFSYGVKQAIIGVLFGLVAVLATEAGISVNGAVLNVRNAAPLTAGLLFGGPAGIIAGVIGGAYRWFATYWGAGAFSQLACTIGTVLAGLFGAGCRRFMFDNKKPSWFYGLAIGMTTEVLHMLLVFLTNMNDIYAAFQVVEKCAAPMILCNGVSVMLSLLLVAMIGKERVIRRKGAYQLSQMFQFLLLICVIAAFAVTCIFTDALQTRIAYANADQLLALNLDDVEKDVRDVSDDNLLRIAQTVAGKVTADSTRDELNALAESYGVVGINIVDENGIIAESTLADFVGFDMASGTQSAEFLCLLDGESTYVQSYQPLSADSSISRKYAGVAMSEGGFVQVGYDADQFQS
;
A
#
# COMPACT_ATOMS: atom_id res chain seq x y z
N MET A 1 -7.95 4.42 0.18
CA MET A 1 -8.34 5.23 -1.00
C MET A 1 -8.40 6.68 -0.56
N THR A 2 -7.33 7.47 -0.80
CA THR A 2 -7.30 8.91 -0.47
C THR A 2 -8.34 9.61 -1.34
N MET A 3 -9.34 10.24 -0.70
CA MET A 3 -10.34 11.05 -1.39
C MET A 3 -9.61 12.12 -2.22
N ILE A 4 -9.78 12.06 -3.54
CA ILE A 4 -9.33 13.13 -4.45
C ILE A 4 -10.12 14.38 -4.04
N THR A 5 -9.43 15.45 -3.69
CA THR A 5 -10.08 16.70 -3.26
C THR A 5 -10.79 17.37 -4.45
N ALA A 6 -11.81 18.19 -4.17
CA ALA A 6 -12.53 18.93 -5.23
C ALA A 6 -11.58 19.77 -6.10
N ILE A 7 -10.48 20.28 -5.52
CA ILE A 7 -9.45 21.04 -6.24
C ILE A 7 -8.71 20.15 -7.25
N GLN A 8 -8.39 18.92 -6.87
CA GLN A 8 -7.71 17.97 -7.76
C GLN A 8 -8.61 17.54 -8.92
N ILE A 9 -9.90 17.33 -8.66
CA ILE A 9 -10.89 17.06 -9.72
C ILE A 9 -10.97 18.26 -10.68
N GLY A 10 -11.03 19.47 -10.15
CA GLY A 10 -11.04 20.69 -10.94
C GLY A 10 -9.82 20.83 -11.85
N ALA A 11 -8.62 20.56 -11.32
CA ALA A 11 -7.37 20.60 -12.08
C ALA A 11 -7.33 19.53 -13.19
N LEU A 12 -7.74 18.29 -12.90
CA LEU A 12 -7.83 17.22 -13.92
C LEU A 12 -8.83 17.58 -15.02
N THR A 13 -9.99 18.12 -14.65
CA THR A 13 -11.00 18.57 -15.63
C THR A 13 -10.45 19.68 -16.51
N PHE A 14 -9.78 20.66 -15.92
CA PHE A 14 -9.14 21.75 -16.65
C PHE A 14 -8.11 21.23 -17.66
N MET A 15 -7.18 20.37 -17.22
CA MET A 15 -6.18 19.76 -18.09
C MET A 15 -6.80 18.93 -19.23
N THR A 16 -7.90 18.22 -18.94
CA THR A 16 -8.63 17.43 -19.95
C THR A 16 -9.25 18.31 -21.02
N LEU A 17 -9.74 19.50 -20.66
CA LEU A 17 -10.41 20.42 -21.58
C LEU A 17 -9.46 21.32 -22.37
N LEU A 18 -8.21 21.51 -21.95
CA LEU A 18 -7.25 22.35 -22.66
C LEU A 18 -6.99 21.90 -24.11
N PRO A 19 -6.65 20.62 -24.40
CA PRO A 19 -6.47 20.16 -25.79
C PRO A 19 -7.77 20.26 -26.59
N VAL A 20 -8.93 20.09 -25.94
CA VAL A 20 -10.24 20.20 -26.58
C VAL A 20 -10.50 21.64 -27.05
N ALA A 21 -10.34 22.61 -26.15
CA ALA A 21 -10.51 24.01 -26.48
C ALA A 21 -9.56 24.46 -27.61
N LEU A 22 -8.28 24.10 -27.50
CA LEU A 22 -7.30 24.42 -28.53
C LEU A 22 -7.66 23.79 -29.89
N SER A 23 -8.15 22.54 -29.88
CA SER A 23 -8.59 21.86 -31.11
C SER A 23 -9.71 22.60 -31.82
N VAL A 24 -10.70 23.05 -31.06
CA VAL A 24 -11.82 23.85 -31.61
C VAL A 24 -11.34 25.18 -32.17
N ILE A 25 -10.53 25.93 -31.41
CA ILE A 25 -9.99 27.22 -31.80
C ILE A 25 -9.18 27.09 -33.09
N LEU A 26 -8.24 26.15 -33.16
CA LEU A 26 -7.40 25.96 -34.34
C LEU A 26 -8.20 25.46 -35.54
N TYR A 27 -9.18 24.58 -35.35
CA TYR A 27 -10.04 24.15 -36.44
C TYR A 27 -10.88 25.28 -37.02
N MET A 28 -11.38 26.18 -36.17
CA MET A 28 -12.08 27.39 -36.63
C MET A 28 -11.13 28.37 -37.32
N ALA A 29 -9.91 28.55 -36.80
CA ALA A 29 -8.87 29.37 -37.38
C ALA A 29 -8.45 28.88 -38.78
N GLU A 30 -8.25 27.56 -38.97
CA GLU A 30 -7.89 27.00 -40.28
C GLU A 30 -8.91 27.29 -41.40
N ARG A 31 -10.16 27.57 -41.08
CA ARG A 31 -11.22 27.93 -42.02
C ARG A 31 -11.18 29.40 -42.45
N GLN A 32 -10.42 30.24 -41.77
CA GLN A 32 -10.31 31.65 -42.07
C GLN A 32 -9.44 31.91 -43.34
N PRO A 33 -9.78 32.93 -44.15
CA PRO A 33 -9.05 33.18 -45.39
C PRO A 33 -7.58 33.54 -45.18
N TRP A 34 -7.21 34.16 -44.08
CA TRP A 34 -5.83 34.56 -43.78
C TRP A 34 -4.89 33.36 -43.55
N THR A 35 -5.41 32.24 -43.07
CA THR A 35 -4.60 31.02 -42.84
C THR A 35 -4.21 30.32 -44.16
N LYS A 36 -4.94 30.57 -45.25
CA LYS A 36 -4.62 30.02 -46.58
C LYS A 36 -3.26 30.49 -47.12
N LYS A 37 -2.74 31.60 -46.59
CA LYS A 37 -1.45 32.18 -46.98
C LYS A 37 -0.25 31.36 -46.41
N PHE A 38 -0.44 30.59 -45.37
CA PHE A 38 0.64 29.80 -44.77
C PHE A 38 0.85 28.49 -45.52
N SER A 39 2.11 28.14 -45.74
CA SER A 39 2.46 26.80 -46.25
C SER A 39 2.05 25.68 -45.29
N TYR A 40 1.90 24.47 -45.81
CA TYR A 40 1.55 23.30 -44.98
C TYR A 40 2.52 23.12 -43.81
N GLY A 41 3.83 23.19 -44.05
CA GLY A 41 4.86 23.03 -43.03
C GLY A 41 4.77 24.06 -41.91
N VAL A 42 4.52 25.35 -42.28
CA VAL A 42 4.37 26.41 -41.28
C VAL A 42 3.11 26.20 -40.43
N LYS A 43 2.00 25.76 -41.02
CA LYS A 43 0.79 25.44 -40.27
C LYS A 43 1.04 24.31 -39.26
N GLN A 44 1.69 23.24 -39.73
CA GLN A 44 2.02 22.09 -38.86
C GLN A 44 2.96 22.50 -37.72
N ALA A 45 3.93 23.37 -37.97
CA ALA A 45 4.83 23.87 -36.96
C ALA A 45 4.09 24.72 -35.89
N ILE A 46 3.25 25.67 -36.34
CA ILE A 46 2.46 26.49 -35.42
C ILE A 46 1.53 25.63 -34.56
N ILE A 47 0.78 24.72 -35.17
CA ILE A 47 -0.13 23.82 -34.46
C ILE A 47 0.65 22.95 -33.49
N GLY A 48 1.77 22.38 -33.93
CA GLY A 48 2.63 21.53 -33.08
C GLY A 48 3.19 22.28 -31.87
N VAL A 49 3.66 23.52 -32.04
CA VAL A 49 4.13 24.37 -30.94
C VAL A 49 3.01 24.68 -29.96
N LEU A 50 1.82 25.03 -30.42
CA LEU A 50 0.68 25.37 -29.55
C LEU A 50 0.24 24.15 -28.72
N PHE A 51 0.13 22.98 -29.34
CA PHE A 51 -0.17 21.74 -28.58
C PHE A 51 1.00 21.32 -27.68
N GLY A 52 2.25 21.58 -28.08
CA GLY A 52 3.41 21.43 -27.25
C GLY A 52 3.34 22.29 -25.98
N LEU A 53 2.93 23.54 -26.10
CA LEU A 53 2.71 24.43 -24.95
C LEU A 53 1.58 23.92 -24.03
N VAL A 54 0.51 23.37 -24.61
CA VAL A 54 -0.54 22.72 -23.80
C VAL A 54 0.03 21.50 -23.03
N ALA A 55 0.91 20.72 -23.64
CA ALA A 55 1.59 19.63 -22.95
C ALA A 55 2.51 20.13 -21.80
N VAL A 56 3.18 21.27 -22.01
CA VAL A 56 3.96 21.97 -20.97
C VAL A 56 3.04 22.39 -19.81
N LEU A 57 1.95 23.09 -20.09
CA LEU A 57 0.98 23.52 -19.08
C LEU A 57 0.39 22.34 -18.31
N ALA A 58 0.08 21.24 -18.99
CA ALA A 58 -0.40 20.02 -18.34
C ALA A 58 0.66 19.35 -17.46
N THR A 59 1.95 19.57 -17.72
CA THR A 59 3.04 19.12 -16.85
C THR A 59 3.09 19.95 -15.58
N GLU A 60 3.02 21.27 -15.68
CA GLU A 60 3.05 22.20 -14.54
C GLU A 60 1.79 22.09 -13.65
N ALA A 61 0.62 21.93 -14.27
CA ALA A 61 -0.64 21.76 -13.57
C ALA A 61 -0.82 20.33 -13.03
N GLY A 62 0.16 19.46 -13.18
CA GLY A 62 0.12 18.07 -12.72
C GLY A 62 -0.10 17.97 -11.20
N ILE A 63 -0.89 16.98 -10.77
CA ILE A 63 -1.26 16.76 -9.38
C ILE A 63 -0.31 15.74 -8.77
N SER A 64 0.43 16.14 -7.74
CA SER A 64 1.26 15.21 -6.99
C SER A 64 0.40 14.34 -6.06
N VAL A 65 0.50 13.02 -6.21
CA VAL A 65 -0.16 12.03 -5.36
C VAL A 65 0.89 11.03 -4.89
N ASN A 66 1.30 11.13 -3.63
CA ASN A 66 2.30 10.25 -3.01
C ASN A 66 3.57 10.04 -3.88
N GLY A 67 4.14 11.13 -4.40
CA GLY A 67 5.36 11.10 -5.23
C GLY A 67 5.14 10.79 -6.72
N ALA A 68 3.93 10.41 -7.13
CA ALA A 68 3.52 10.31 -8.53
C ALA A 68 2.84 11.61 -9.00
N VAL A 69 2.94 11.92 -10.29
CA VAL A 69 2.32 13.12 -10.88
C VAL A 69 1.25 12.72 -11.87
N LEU A 70 -0.01 12.94 -11.48
CA LEU A 70 -1.18 12.79 -12.34
C LEU A 70 -1.27 13.97 -13.32
N ASN A 71 -1.40 13.68 -14.62
CA ASN A 71 -1.57 14.71 -15.64
C ASN A 71 -2.28 14.17 -16.90
N VAL A 72 -2.69 15.08 -17.79
CA VAL A 72 -3.36 14.75 -19.07
C VAL A 72 -2.51 15.24 -20.25
N ARG A 73 -1.19 15.21 -20.09
CA ARG A 73 -0.22 15.77 -21.05
C ARG A 73 -0.25 15.07 -22.40
N ASN A 74 -0.35 13.72 -22.41
CA ASN A 74 -0.24 12.92 -23.63
C ASN A 74 -1.41 13.13 -24.59
N ALA A 75 -2.56 13.61 -24.11
CA ALA A 75 -3.69 13.96 -24.97
C ALA A 75 -3.36 15.06 -25.98
N ALA A 76 -2.52 16.03 -25.60
CA ALA A 76 -2.20 17.17 -26.48
C ALA A 76 -1.45 16.74 -27.75
N PRO A 77 -0.25 16.09 -27.71
CA PRO A 77 0.46 15.66 -28.90
C PRO A 77 -0.31 14.59 -29.70
N LEU A 78 -1.04 13.71 -29.02
CA LEU A 78 -1.85 12.69 -29.68
C LEU A 78 -2.98 13.34 -30.49
N THR A 79 -3.70 14.30 -29.91
CA THR A 79 -4.77 15.06 -30.59
C THR A 79 -4.24 15.85 -31.76
N ALA A 80 -3.09 16.54 -31.63
CA ALA A 80 -2.45 17.26 -32.71
C ALA A 80 -2.17 16.34 -33.90
N GLY A 81 -1.61 15.15 -33.64
CA GLY A 81 -1.30 14.15 -34.66
C GLY A 81 -2.55 13.62 -35.37
N LEU A 82 -3.60 13.29 -34.63
CA LEU A 82 -4.84 12.74 -35.17
C LEU A 82 -5.68 13.75 -35.93
N LEU A 83 -5.82 15.00 -35.45
CA LEU A 83 -6.69 16.01 -36.04
C LEU A 83 -6.02 16.82 -37.14
N PHE A 84 -4.80 17.28 -36.91
CA PHE A 84 -4.19 18.29 -37.79
C PHE A 84 -3.09 17.71 -38.70
N GLY A 85 -2.36 16.72 -38.23
CA GLY A 85 -1.35 16.04 -39.07
C GLY A 85 -0.18 15.46 -38.26
N GLY A 86 0.49 14.49 -38.86
CA GLY A 86 1.62 13.81 -38.22
C GLY A 86 2.72 14.75 -37.73
N PRO A 87 3.21 15.71 -38.56
CA PRO A 87 4.24 16.64 -38.11
C PRO A 87 3.85 17.47 -36.89
N ALA A 88 2.59 17.93 -36.79
CA ALA A 88 2.13 18.69 -35.63
C ALA A 88 2.16 17.82 -34.34
N GLY A 89 1.73 16.57 -34.43
CA GLY A 89 1.80 15.64 -33.28
C GLY A 89 3.23 15.38 -32.83
N ILE A 90 4.14 15.16 -33.77
CA ILE A 90 5.56 14.91 -33.48
C ILE A 90 6.20 16.12 -32.80
N ILE A 91 6.00 17.32 -33.33
CA ILE A 91 6.52 18.57 -32.76
C ILE A 91 5.98 18.77 -31.35
N ALA A 92 4.67 18.61 -31.15
CA ALA A 92 4.06 18.71 -29.82
C ALA A 92 4.61 17.67 -28.82
N GLY A 93 4.81 16.43 -29.26
CA GLY A 93 5.38 15.36 -28.45
C GLY A 93 6.84 15.65 -28.05
N VAL A 94 7.66 16.16 -28.98
CA VAL A 94 9.06 16.53 -28.70
C VAL A 94 9.12 17.69 -27.71
N ILE A 95 8.33 18.74 -27.89
CA ILE A 95 8.29 19.89 -26.97
C ILE A 95 7.84 19.46 -25.57
N GLY A 96 6.72 18.73 -25.47
CA GLY A 96 6.18 18.28 -24.21
C GLY A 96 7.11 17.26 -23.49
N GLY A 97 7.72 16.36 -24.27
CA GLY A 97 8.69 15.39 -23.74
C GLY A 97 9.98 16.04 -23.24
N ALA A 98 10.57 16.94 -24.06
CA ALA A 98 11.76 17.69 -23.67
C ALA A 98 11.51 18.52 -22.39
N TYR A 99 10.40 19.23 -22.35
CA TYR A 99 10.03 19.98 -21.16
C TYR A 99 9.87 19.07 -19.93
N ARG A 100 9.23 17.91 -20.07
CA ARG A 100 9.06 16.95 -18.98
C ARG A 100 10.39 16.44 -18.45
N TRP A 101 11.38 16.27 -19.31
CA TRP A 101 12.73 15.90 -18.88
C TRP A 101 13.33 16.93 -17.91
N PHE A 102 13.27 18.21 -18.29
CA PHE A 102 13.84 19.29 -17.50
C PHE A 102 12.99 19.64 -16.25
N ALA A 103 11.68 19.48 -16.33
CA ALA A 103 10.78 19.81 -15.22
C ALA A 103 11.07 19.04 -13.91
N THR A 104 11.78 17.91 -13.97
CA THR A 104 12.20 17.17 -12.77
C THR A 104 13.25 17.88 -11.94
N TYR A 105 13.99 18.83 -12.52
CA TYR A 105 15.01 19.58 -11.79
C TYR A 105 14.41 20.64 -10.83
N TRP A 106 13.16 21.02 -11.04
CA TRP A 106 12.47 21.99 -10.18
C TRP A 106 11.08 21.53 -9.71
N GLY A 107 10.69 20.33 -10.08
CA GLY A 107 9.37 19.78 -9.75
C GLY A 107 9.43 18.34 -9.22
N ALA A 108 8.24 17.78 -9.04
CA ALA A 108 8.08 16.40 -8.58
C ALA A 108 8.17 15.38 -9.73
N GLY A 109 8.31 14.10 -9.38
CA GLY A 109 8.16 12.98 -10.32
C GLY A 109 9.46 12.53 -10.99
N ALA A 110 10.60 12.64 -10.31
CA ALA A 110 11.89 12.13 -10.79
C ALA A 110 11.82 10.63 -11.12
N PHE A 111 11.10 9.83 -10.32
CA PHE A 111 10.91 8.40 -10.54
C PHE A 111 10.36 8.07 -11.93
N SER A 112 9.38 8.82 -12.41
CA SER A 112 8.75 8.61 -13.73
C SER A 112 9.33 9.48 -14.85
N GLN A 113 10.47 10.15 -14.64
CA GLN A 113 11.07 11.09 -15.59
C GLN A 113 11.24 10.48 -16.98
N LEU A 114 11.94 9.37 -17.07
CA LEU A 114 12.27 8.71 -18.34
C LEU A 114 10.99 8.18 -19.03
N ALA A 115 10.14 7.47 -18.28
CA ALA A 115 8.87 6.95 -18.79
C ALA A 115 7.97 8.05 -19.35
N CYS A 116 7.79 9.12 -18.58
CA CYS A 116 6.95 10.25 -18.96
C CYS A 116 7.50 11.02 -20.17
N THR A 117 8.80 11.20 -20.24
CA THR A 117 9.47 11.85 -21.39
C THR A 117 9.25 11.06 -22.66
N ILE A 118 9.61 9.76 -22.63
CA ILE A 118 9.44 8.86 -23.78
C ILE A 118 7.96 8.72 -24.13
N GLY A 119 7.08 8.53 -23.14
CA GLY A 119 5.63 8.37 -23.35
C GLY A 119 5.01 9.58 -24.07
N THR A 120 5.43 10.80 -23.74
CA THR A 120 4.92 12.02 -24.40
C THR A 120 5.39 12.14 -25.86
N VAL A 121 6.65 11.82 -26.14
CA VAL A 121 7.16 11.77 -27.51
C VAL A 121 6.45 10.68 -28.31
N LEU A 122 6.31 9.49 -27.73
CA LEU A 122 5.59 8.37 -28.36
C LEU A 122 4.11 8.68 -28.59
N ALA A 123 3.44 9.45 -27.74
CA ALA A 123 2.06 9.86 -27.97
C ALA A 123 1.93 10.68 -29.28
N GLY A 124 2.86 11.60 -29.53
CA GLY A 124 2.90 12.35 -30.78
C GLY A 124 3.17 11.48 -31.99
N LEU A 125 4.15 10.56 -31.90
CA LEU A 125 4.48 9.60 -32.95
C LEU A 125 3.32 8.62 -33.20
N PHE A 126 2.67 8.14 -32.16
CA PHE A 126 1.54 7.22 -32.25
C PHE A 126 0.33 7.89 -32.94
N GLY A 127 0.04 9.15 -32.59
CA GLY A 127 -1.00 9.94 -33.28
C GLY A 127 -0.71 10.13 -34.78
N ALA A 128 0.55 10.42 -35.10
CA ALA A 128 1.00 10.53 -36.50
C ALA A 128 0.89 9.20 -37.26
N GLY A 129 1.34 8.10 -36.62
CA GLY A 129 1.28 6.75 -37.15
C GLY A 129 -0.16 6.28 -37.37
N CYS A 130 -1.03 6.42 -36.38
CA CYS A 130 -2.45 6.06 -36.52
C CYS A 130 -3.10 6.81 -37.67
N ARG A 131 -2.90 8.13 -37.77
CA ARG A 131 -3.44 8.91 -38.85
C ARG A 131 -2.95 8.43 -40.22
N ARG A 132 -1.67 8.09 -40.35
CA ARG A 132 -1.06 7.67 -41.62
C ARG A 132 -1.46 6.26 -42.02
N PHE A 133 -1.36 5.32 -41.10
CA PHE A 133 -1.48 3.88 -41.40
C PHE A 133 -2.88 3.32 -41.18
N MET A 134 -3.64 3.85 -40.19
CA MET A 134 -4.98 3.34 -39.89
C MET A 134 -6.08 4.13 -40.62
N PHE A 135 -5.89 5.43 -40.85
CA PHE A 135 -6.93 6.34 -41.34
C PHE A 135 -6.63 7.02 -42.68
N ASP A 136 -5.62 6.59 -43.44
CA ASP A 136 -5.25 7.14 -44.74
C ASP A 136 -5.15 8.69 -44.75
N ASN A 137 -4.52 9.26 -43.74
CA ASN A 137 -4.41 10.70 -43.48
C ASN A 137 -5.74 11.43 -43.23
N LYS A 138 -6.84 10.69 -43.01
CA LYS A 138 -8.14 11.26 -42.61
C LYS A 138 -8.24 11.36 -41.10
N LYS A 139 -9.15 12.21 -40.64
CA LYS A 139 -9.46 12.30 -39.19
C LYS A 139 -10.20 11.05 -38.77
N PRO A 140 -9.84 10.40 -37.64
CA PRO A 140 -10.60 9.29 -37.06
C PRO A 140 -11.96 9.78 -36.52
N SER A 141 -12.90 8.87 -36.30
CA SER A 141 -14.11 9.20 -35.56
C SER A 141 -13.79 9.32 -34.07
N TRP A 142 -14.64 10.02 -33.32
CA TRP A 142 -14.49 10.26 -31.89
C TRP A 142 -14.32 8.95 -31.07
N PHE A 143 -14.97 7.88 -31.49
CA PHE A 143 -14.92 6.56 -30.82
C PHE A 143 -13.52 5.93 -30.94
N TYR A 144 -12.88 6.04 -32.11
CA TYR A 144 -11.47 5.64 -32.26
C TYR A 144 -10.54 6.53 -31.44
N GLY A 145 -10.87 7.82 -31.33
CA GLY A 145 -10.11 8.74 -30.49
C GLY A 145 -10.06 8.32 -29.02
N LEU A 146 -11.22 7.87 -28.49
CA LEU A 146 -11.27 7.32 -27.13
C LEU A 146 -10.33 6.12 -26.97
N ALA A 147 -10.48 5.11 -27.84
CA ALA A 147 -9.69 3.88 -27.77
C ALA A 147 -8.18 4.15 -27.95
N ILE A 148 -7.81 4.98 -28.92
CA ILE A 148 -6.40 5.34 -29.19
C ILE A 148 -5.83 6.11 -27.99
N GLY A 149 -6.59 7.06 -27.42
CA GLY A 149 -6.18 7.84 -26.24
C GLY A 149 -5.94 6.94 -25.03
N MET A 150 -6.86 6.02 -24.74
CA MET A 150 -6.71 5.06 -23.66
C MET A 150 -5.52 4.12 -23.89
N THR A 151 -5.37 3.56 -25.10
CA THR A 151 -4.25 2.66 -25.44
C THR A 151 -2.89 3.37 -25.31
N THR A 152 -2.81 4.63 -25.74
CA THR A 152 -1.57 5.41 -25.62
C THR A 152 -1.16 5.56 -24.17
N GLU A 153 -2.13 5.77 -23.28
CA GLU A 153 -1.84 5.90 -21.84
C GLU A 153 -1.52 4.56 -21.19
N VAL A 154 -2.15 3.47 -21.63
CA VAL A 154 -1.76 2.10 -21.21
C VAL A 154 -0.30 1.82 -21.57
N LEU A 155 0.13 2.17 -22.80
CA LEU A 155 1.52 2.02 -23.21
C LEU A 155 2.46 2.91 -22.38
N HIS A 156 2.02 4.10 -21.98
CA HIS A 156 2.79 4.94 -21.06
C HIS A 156 2.94 4.30 -19.68
N MET A 157 1.88 3.69 -19.14
CA MET A 157 1.98 2.94 -17.86
C MET A 157 2.94 1.74 -17.97
N LEU A 158 2.95 1.03 -19.10
CA LEU A 158 3.94 -0.03 -19.34
C LEU A 158 5.38 0.51 -19.38
N LEU A 159 5.59 1.70 -19.92
CA LEU A 159 6.92 2.35 -19.90
C LEU A 159 7.39 2.65 -18.47
N VAL A 160 6.48 2.96 -17.53
CA VAL A 160 6.85 3.15 -16.12
C VAL A 160 7.47 1.88 -15.55
N PHE A 161 6.92 0.71 -15.84
CA PHE A 161 7.52 -0.57 -15.43
C PHE A 161 8.85 -0.83 -16.13
N LEU A 162 8.92 -0.65 -17.46
CA LEU A 162 10.12 -0.94 -18.24
C LEU A 162 11.31 -0.05 -17.86
N THR A 163 11.06 1.19 -17.45
CA THR A 163 12.13 2.13 -17.08
C THR A 163 12.53 2.04 -15.61
N ASN A 164 11.77 1.31 -14.79
CA ASN A 164 12.00 1.17 -13.35
C ASN A 164 12.05 -0.31 -12.91
N MET A 165 12.66 -1.16 -13.73
CA MET A 165 12.76 -2.61 -13.45
C MET A 165 13.52 -2.93 -12.16
N ASN A 166 14.37 -2.02 -11.68
CA ASN A 166 15.11 -2.18 -10.44
C ASN A 166 14.24 -1.97 -9.18
N ASP A 167 13.09 -1.29 -9.32
CA ASP A 167 12.13 -1.06 -8.23
C ASP A 167 10.70 -1.23 -8.76
N ILE A 168 10.35 -2.48 -9.06
CA ILE A 168 9.04 -2.86 -9.61
C ILE A 168 7.90 -2.52 -8.62
N TYR A 169 8.17 -2.59 -7.32
CA TYR A 169 7.17 -2.29 -6.30
C TYR A 169 6.78 -0.80 -6.32
N ALA A 170 7.76 0.11 -6.35
CA ALA A 170 7.49 1.54 -6.49
C ALA A 170 6.81 1.86 -7.83
N ALA A 171 7.22 1.20 -8.93
CA ALA A 171 6.56 1.34 -10.22
C ALA A 171 5.10 0.92 -10.16
N PHE A 172 4.79 -0.19 -9.50
CA PHE A 172 3.42 -0.64 -9.29
C PHE A 172 2.59 0.37 -8.49
N GLN A 173 3.10 0.90 -7.39
CA GLN A 173 2.41 1.92 -6.59
C GLN A 173 2.07 3.18 -7.39
N VAL A 174 2.98 3.62 -8.27
CA VAL A 174 2.74 4.77 -9.16
C VAL A 174 1.63 4.45 -10.15
N VAL A 175 1.70 3.30 -10.81
CA VAL A 175 0.71 2.88 -11.83
C VAL A 175 -0.66 2.68 -11.21
N GLU A 176 -0.77 2.00 -10.06
CA GLU A 176 -2.02 1.77 -9.34
C GLU A 176 -2.78 3.08 -9.06
N LYS A 177 -2.07 4.12 -8.64
CA LYS A 177 -2.66 5.42 -8.30
C LYS A 177 -2.99 6.28 -9.51
N CYS A 178 -2.17 6.20 -10.56
CA CYS A 178 -2.23 7.11 -11.70
C CYS A 178 -2.96 6.53 -12.92
N ALA A 179 -2.96 5.20 -13.12
CA ALA A 179 -3.42 4.59 -14.37
C ALA A 179 -4.89 4.91 -14.68
N ALA A 180 -5.81 4.61 -13.76
CA ALA A 180 -7.23 4.78 -14.03
C ALA A 180 -7.61 6.23 -14.38
N PRO A 181 -7.27 7.27 -13.58
CA PRO A 181 -7.61 8.64 -13.92
C PRO A 181 -6.88 9.13 -15.18
N MET A 182 -5.61 8.77 -15.40
CA MET A 182 -4.86 9.21 -16.58
C MET A 182 -5.39 8.55 -17.86
N ILE A 183 -5.67 7.26 -17.87
CA ILE A 183 -6.24 6.55 -19.02
C ILE A 183 -7.59 7.15 -19.42
N LEU A 184 -8.47 7.37 -18.44
CA LEU A 184 -9.79 7.93 -18.68
C LEU A 184 -9.71 9.38 -19.16
N CYS A 185 -8.98 10.25 -18.47
CA CYS A 185 -8.91 11.68 -18.83
C CYS A 185 -8.23 11.92 -20.19
N ASN A 186 -7.12 11.20 -20.50
CA ASN A 186 -6.48 11.29 -21.80
C ASN A 186 -7.40 10.77 -22.91
N GLY A 187 -8.05 9.62 -22.73
CA GLY A 187 -9.01 9.08 -23.70
C GLY A 187 -10.18 10.02 -23.95
N VAL A 188 -10.80 10.54 -22.88
CA VAL A 188 -11.92 11.50 -22.98
C VAL A 188 -11.49 12.81 -23.64
N SER A 189 -10.31 13.33 -23.34
CA SER A 189 -9.79 14.56 -23.97
C SER A 189 -9.65 14.41 -25.49
N VAL A 190 -9.07 13.30 -25.95
CA VAL A 190 -8.94 13.01 -27.39
C VAL A 190 -10.30 12.80 -28.03
N MET A 191 -11.20 12.05 -27.38
CA MET A 191 -12.56 11.81 -27.82
C MET A 191 -13.34 13.13 -28.03
N LEU A 192 -13.35 13.99 -27.00
CA LEU A 192 -14.07 15.26 -27.06
C LEU A 192 -13.48 16.19 -28.11
N SER A 193 -12.17 16.24 -28.29
CA SER A 193 -11.50 17.02 -29.33
C SER A 193 -12.00 16.61 -30.72
N LEU A 194 -12.03 15.31 -31.01
CA LEU A 194 -12.52 14.79 -32.30
C LEU A 194 -14.02 15.01 -32.47
N LEU A 195 -14.82 14.79 -31.44
CA LEU A 195 -16.27 14.93 -31.44
C LEU A 195 -16.67 16.39 -31.76
N LEU A 196 -16.14 17.34 -30.98
CA LEU A 196 -16.50 18.77 -31.17
C LEU A 196 -16.03 19.29 -32.51
N VAL A 197 -14.84 18.92 -32.97
CA VAL A 197 -14.37 19.29 -34.31
C VAL A 197 -15.28 18.70 -35.41
N ALA A 198 -15.72 17.43 -35.26
CA ALA A 198 -16.66 16.83 -36.23
C ALA A 198 -18.03 17.53 -36.21
N MET A 199 -18.55 17.88 -35.02
CA MET A 199 -19.83 18.63 -34.91
C MET A 199 -19.76 20.01 -35.57
N ILE A 200 -18.71 20.79 -35.30
CA ILE A 200 -18.50 22.10 -35.90
C ILE A 200 -18.28 21.97 -37.40
N GLY A 201 -17.61 20.91 -37.84
CA GLY A 201 -17.40 20.57 -39.22
C GLY A 201 -18.66 20.18 -40.01
N LYS A 202 -19.77 19.98 -39.30
CA LYS A 202 -20.99 19.34 -39.83
C LYS A 202 -20.70 18.01 -40.51
N GLU A 203 -19.61 17.35 -40.07
CA GLU A 203 -19.30 16.00 -40.51
C GLU A 203 -20.35 15.05 -39.90
N ARG A 204 -20.73 14.00 -40.62
CA ARG A 204 -21.69 13.01 -40.05
C ARG A 204 -21.07 12.34 -38.85
N VAL A 205 -21.51 12.74 -37.64
CA VAL A 205 -21.07 12.18 -36.36
C VAL A 205 -21.56 10.73 -36.23
N ILE A 206 -22.66 10.39 -36.91
CA ILE A 206 -23.25 9.05 -36.88
C ILE A 206 -22.75 8.26 -38.08
N ARG A 207 -22.31 7.05 -37.77
CA ARG A 207 -21.80 5.99 -38.63
C ARG A 207 -22.56 5.84 -39.97
N ARG A 208 -21.87 5.96 -41.10
CA ARG A 208 -22.39 5.43 -42.35
C ARG A 208 -22.55 3.91 -42.23
N LYS A 209 -23.76 3.40 -42.45
CA LYS A 209 -23.99 1.95 -42.70
C LYS A 209 -23.25 1.61 -43.99
N GLY A 210 -22.14 0.95 -43.93
CA GLY A 210 -21.41 0.47 -45.09
C GLY A 210 -19.90 0.47 -44.89
N ALA A 211 -19.34 -0.70 -44.90
CA ALA A 211 -17.93 -1.05 -45.06
C ALA A 211 -16.93 -0.34 -44.13
N TYR A 212 -16.89 -0.79 -42.87
CA TYR A 212 -15.59 -0.85 -42.23
C TYR A 212 -14.76 -1.86 -43.03
N GLN A 213 -13.59 -1.44 -43.48
CA GLN A 213 -12.64 -2.42 -43.95
C GLN A 213 -12.40 -3.40 -42.78
N LEU A 214 -12.41 -4.70 -43.04
CA LEU A 214 -12.19 -5.75 -42.03
C LEU A 214 -10.94 -5.44 -41.18
N SER A 215 -9.91 -4.86 -41.81
CA SER A 215 -8.68 -4.38 -41.17
C SER A 215 -8.94 -3.35 -40.05
N GLN A 216 -9.82 -2.37 -40.27
CA GLN A 216 -10.10 -1.32 -39.26
C GLN A 216 -10.85 -1.90 -38.06
N MET A 217 -11.76 -2.84 -38.31
CA MET A 217 -12.48 -3.52 -37.23
C MET A 217 -11.57 -4.38 -36.41
N PHE A 218 -10.62 -5.09 -37.07
CA PHE A 218 -9.61 -5.89 -36.38
C PHE A 218 -8.65 -5.05 -35.54
N GLN A 219 -8.15 -3.94 -36.09
CA GLN A 219 -7.29 -3.00 -35.38
C GLN A 219 -7.98 -2.40 -34.16
N PHE A 220 -9.28 -2.07 -34.28
CA PHE A 220 -10.06 -1.56 -33.17
C PHE A 220 -10.26 -2.63 -32.08
N LEU A 221 -10.56 -3.86 -32.48
CA LEU A 221 -10.69 -4.96 -31.54
C LEU A 221 -9.38 -5.20 -30.78
N LEU A 222 -8.25 -5.12 -31.47
CA LEU A 222 -6.93 -5.27 -30.87
C LEU A 222 -6.65 -4.17 -29.84
N LEU A 223 -6.99 -2.89 -30.13
CA LEU A 223 -6.88 -1.81 -29.15
C LEU A 223 -7.72 -2.06 -27.90
N ILE A 224 -8.96 -2.53 -28.08
CA ILE A 224 -9.82 -2.88 -26.93
C ILE A 224 -9.22 -4.06 -26.13
N CYS A 225 -8.69 -5.07 -26.81
CA CYS A 225 -8.06 -6.21 -26.13
C CYS A 225 -6.86 -5.78 -25.27
N VAL A 226 -6.04 -4.84 -25.76
CA VAL A 226 -4.90 -4.30 -24.98
C VAL A 226 -5.39 -3.59 -23.72
N ILE A 227 -6.41 -2.73 -23.85
CA ILE A 227 -6.99 -2.01 -22.71
C ILE A 227 -7.61 -3.01 -21.71
N ALA A 228 -8.37 -3.99 -22.19
CA ALA A 228 -9.01 -4.99 -21.36
C ALA A 228 -7.97 -5.86 -20.63
N ALA A 229 -6.95 -6.32 -21.35
CA ALA A 229 -5.86 -7.11 -20.76
C ALA A 229 -5.14 -6.35 -19.64
N PHE A 230 -4.83 -5.07 -19.89
CA PHE A 230 -4.20 -4.23 -18.87
C PHE A 230 -5.11 -4.04 -17.64
N ALA A 231 -6.40 -3.74 -17.85
CA ALA A 231 -7.35 -3.57 -16.76
C ALA A 231 -7.48 -4.83 -15.91
N VAL A 232 -7.61 -6.01 -16.55
CA VAL A 232 -7.69 -7.31 -15.87
C VAL A 232 -6.41 -7.57 -15.06
N THR A 233 -5.24 -7.32 -15.68
CA THR A 233 -3.95 -7.50 -14.99
C THR A 233 -3.83 -6.60 -13.77
N CYS A 234 -4.20 -5.33 -13.87
CA CYS A 234 -4.17 -4.39 -12.74
C CYS A 234 -5.09 -4.85 -11.60
N ILE A 235 -6.35 -5.21 -11.90
CA ILE A 235 -7.32 -5.67 -10.89
C ILE A 235 -6.83 -6.95 -10.21
N PHE A 236 -6.32 -7.91 -10.99
CA PHE A 236 -5.82 -9.17 -10.45
C PHE A 236 -4.58 -8.96 -9.56
N THR A 237 -3.65 -8.12 -10.00
CA THR A 237 -2.43 -7.82 -9.24
C THR A 237 -2.74 -7.08 -7.94
N ASP A 238 -3.64 -6.10 -7.96
CA ASP A 238 -4.11 -5.40 -6.76
C ASP A 238 -4.75 -6.36 -5.76
N ALA A 239 -5.66 -7.22 -6.21
CA ALA A 239 -6.30 -8.24 -5.36
C ALA A 239 -5.29 -9.22 -4.76
N LEU A 240 -4.29 -9.65 -5.54
CA LEU A 240 -3.26 -10.56 -5.08
C LEU A 240 -2.32 -9.91 -4.05
N GLN A 241 -1.86 -8.69 -4.33
CA GLN A 241 -0.97 -7.95 -3.41
C GLN A 241 -1.67 -7.62 -2.10
N THR A 242 -2.95 -7.24 -2.16
CA THR A 242 -3.76 -6.99 -0.97
C THR A 242 -3.84 -8.25 -0.09
N ARG A 243 -4.10 -9.42 -0.68
CA ARG A 243 -4.11 -10.70 0.06
C ARG A 243 -2.77 -11.02 0.70
N ILE A 244 -1.67 -10.87 -0.05
CA ILE A 244 -0.32 -11.12 0.46
C ILE A 244 0.03 -10.16 1.60
N ALA A 245 -0.33 -8.87 1.46
CA ALA A 245 -0.08 -7.87 2.50
C ALA A 245 -0.82 -8.19 3.81
N TYR A 246 -2.09 -8.58 3.73
CA TYR A 246 -2.84 -9.00 4.93
C TYR A 246 -2.26 -10.27 5.56
N ALA A 247 -1.95 -11.30 4.75
CA ALA A 247 -1.36 -12.53 5.27
C ALA A 247 -0.01 -12.28 5.96
N ASN A 248 0.84 -11.43 5.38
CA ASN A 248 2.12 -11.05 6.00
C ASN A 248 1.91 -10.24 7.29
N ALA A 249 0.94 -9.33 7.32
CA ALA A 249 0.63 -8.54 8.51
C ALA A 249 0.12 -9.44 9.66
N ASP A 250 -0.77 -10.38 9.36
CA ASP A 250 -1.28 -11.35 10.34
C ASP A 250 -0.16 -12.24 10.88
N GLN A 251 0.74 -12.70 10.01
CA GLN A 251 1.88 -13.52 10.42
C GLN A 251 2.86 -12.73 11.31
N LEU A 252 3.18 -11.49 10.95
CA LEU A 252 4.04 -10.63 11.76
C LEU A 252 3.40 -10.30 13.11
N LEU A 253 2.09 -10.07 13.14
CA LEU A 253 1.36 -9.82 14.38
C LEU A 253 1.40 -11.05 15.29
N ALA A 254 1.17 -12.24 14.75
CA ALA A 254 1.22 -13.48 15.50
C ALA A 254 2.63 -13.73 16.10
N LEU A 255 3.68 -13.52 15.31
CA LEU A 255 5.07 -13.66 15.77
C LEU A 255 5.41 -12.64 16.88
N ASN A 256 5.00 -11.38 16.72
CA ASN A 256 5.24 -10.35 17.73
C ASN A 256 4.47 -10.62 19.03
N LEU A 257 3.23 -11.15 18.94
CA LEU A 257 2.45 -11.52 20.12
C LEU A 257 3.09 -12.68 20.88
N ASP A 258 3.56 -13.72 20.17
CA ASP A 258 4.27 -14.86 20.77
C ASP A 258 5.56 -14.42 21.49
N ASP A 259 6.31 -13.50 20.86
CA ASP A 259 7.56 -12.96 21.41
C ASP A 259 7.30 -12.12 22.67
N VAL A 260 6.27 -11.26 22.65
CA VAL A 260 5.86 -10.46 23.81
C VAL A 260 5.33 -11.35 24.93
N GLU A 261 4.51 -12.37 24.61
CA GLU A 261 4.02 -13.32 25.63
C GLU A 261 5.18 -14.03 26.31
N LYS A 262 6.17 -14.48 25.56
CA LYS A 262 7.36 -15.14 26.09
C LYS A 262 8.17 -14.20 26.97
N ASP A 263 8.45 -12.98 26.51
CA ASP A 263 9.20 -11.98 27.28
C ASP A 263 8.50 -11.63 28.60
N VAL A 264 7.19 -11.44 28.58
CA VAL A 264 6.40 -11.17 29.80
C VAL A 264 6.45 -12.37 30.76
N ARG A 265 6.37 -13.58 30.22
CA ARG A 265 6.47 -14.80 31.00
C ARG A 265 7.84 -14.91 31.66
N ASP A 266 8.92 -14.78 30.90
CA ASP A 266 10.30 -14.91 31.39
C ASP A 266 10.60 -13.85 32.45
N VAL A 267 10.22 -12.57 32.23
CA VAL A 267 10.39 -11.51 33.25
C VAL A 267 9.57 -11.77 34.51
N SER A 268 8.35 -12.32 34.37
CA SER A 268 7.51 -12.68 35.51
C SER A 268 8.11 -13.86 36.30
N ASP A 269 8.67 -14.87 35.60
CA ASP A 269 9.31 -16.04 36.23
C ASP A 269 10.56 -15.61 37.00
N ASP A 270 11.44 -14.80 36.38
CA ASP A 270 12.65 -14.30 37.02
C ASP A 270 12.36 -13.43 38.24
N ASN A 271 11.35 -12.58 38.17
CA ASN A 271 10.97 -11.72 39.28
C ASN A 271 10.42 -12.51 40.45
N LEU A 272 9.52 -13.45 40.22
CA LEU A 272 8.96 -14.30 41.28
C LEU A 272 10.01 -15.19 41.88
N LEU A 273 10.90 -15.77 41.07
CA LEU A 273 12.02 -16.59 41.56
C LEU A 273 12.99 -15.77 42.42
N ARG A 274 13.31 -14.53 42.03
CA ARG A 274 14.15 -13.65 42.85
C ARG A 274 13.52 -13.32 44.19
N ILE A 275 12.21 -13.13 44.24
CA ILE A 275 11.46 -12.93 45.48
C ILE A 275 11.52 -14.18 46.32
N ALA A 276 11.26 -15.36 45.73
CA ALA A 276 11.32 -16.63 46.43
C ALA A 276 12.71 -16.93 47.02
N GLN A 277 13.79 -16.67 46.29
CA GLN A 277 15.17 -16.77 46.75
C GLN A 277 15.45 -15.83 47.93
N THR A 278 14.94 -14.57 47.84
CA THR A 278 15.12 -13.59 48.91
C THR A 278 14.35 -13.99 50.16
N VAL A 279 13.17 -14.54 50.02
CA VAL A 279 12.36 -15.06 51.15
C VAL A 279 13.05 -16.30 51.75
N ALA A 280 13.50 -17.27 50.93
CA ALA A 280 14.20 -18.45 51.38
C ALA A 280 15.47 -18.13 52.21
N GLY A 281 16.18 -17.03 51.88
CA GLY A 281 17.31 -16.55 52.67
C GLY A 281 16.97 -15.86 54.01
N LYS A 282 15.68 -15.61 54.26
CA LYS A 282 15.19 -14.95 55.48
C LYS A 282 14.36 -15.82 56.40
N VAL A 283 13.87 -16.95 55.93
CA VAL A 283 13.06 -17.88 56.67
C VAL A 283 13.85 -19.11 57.06
N THR A 284 13.47 -19.73 58.17
CA THR A 284 13.97 -21.02 58.65
C THR A 284 12.79 -21.97 58.91
N ALA A 285 13.04 -23.24 59.17
CA ALA A 285 12.00 -24.21 59.48
C ALA A 285 11.14 -23.82 60.70
N ASP A 286 11.70 -22.99 61.61
CA ASP A 286 11.00 -22.50 62.81
C ASP A 286 10.32 -21.16 62.66
N SER A 287 10.32 -20.57 61.47
CA SER A 287 9.70 -19.25 61.20
C SER A 287 8.20 -19.29 61.46
N THR A 288 7.72 -18.29 62.18
CA THR A 288 6.31 -18.21 62.61
C THR A 288 5.44 -17.59 61.48
N ARG A 289 4.13 -17.87 61.54
CA ARG A 289 3.15 -17.31 60.60
C ARG A 289 3.18 -15.79 60.54
N ASP A 290 3.38 -15.11 61.68
CA ASP A 290 3.41 -13.65 61.74
C ASP A 290 4.62 -13.10 60.98
N GLU A 291 5.76 -13.76 61.02
CA GLU A 291 6.96 -13.44 60.23
C GLU A 291 6.73 -13.68 58.76
N LEU A 292 6.08 -14.81 58.37
CA LEU A 292 5.73 -15.09 56.97
C LEU A 292 4.76 -14.05 56.42
N ASN A 293 3.75 -13.62 57.18
CA ASN A 293 2.81 -12.59 56.79
C ASN A 293 3.50 -11.24 56.58
N ALA A 294 4.42 -10.84 57.46
CA ALA A 294 5.18 -9.61 57.31
C ALA A 294 6.08 -9.63 56.05
N LEU A 295 6.68 -10.80 55.74
CA LEU A 295 7.44 -10.97 54.50
C LEU A 295 6.53 -10.93 53.28
N ALA A 296 5.38 -11.61 53.32
CA ALA A 296 4.42 -11.60 52.19
C ALA A 296 3.94 -10.19 51.86
N GLU A 297 3.61 -9.39 52.87
CA GLU A 297 3.23 -8.00 52.71
C GLU A 297 4.39 -7.15 52.16
N SER A 298 5.62 -7.35 52.70
CA SER A 298 6.81 -6.59 52.27
C SER A 298 7.19 -6.84 50.80
N TYR A 299 6.96 -8.04 50.26
CA TYR A 299 7.30 -8.43 48.89
C TYR A 299 6.10 -8.42 47.93
N GLY A 300 4.90 -8.11 48.43
CA GLY A 300 3.68 -8.06 47.61
C GLY A 300 3.28 -9.44 47.08
N VAL A 301 3.46 -10.50 47.85
CA VAL A 301 3.09 -11.89 47.47
C VAL A 301 1.88 -12.34 48.27
N VAL A 302 1.06 -13.23 47.66
CA VAL A 302 -0.21 -13.66 48.28
C VAL A 302 -0.05 -14.79 49.28
N GLY A 303 1.12 -15.45 49.28
CA GLY A 303 1.35 -16.55 50.22
C GLY A 303 2.79 -17.01 50.21
N ILE A 304 3.23 -17.46 51.40
CA ILE A 304 4.52 -18.10 51.59
C ILE A 304 4.24 -19.38 52.35
N ASN A 305 4.73 -20.53 51.84
CA ASN A 305 4.64 -21.83 52.46
C ASN A 305 6.07 -22.33 52.75
N ILE A 306 6.29 -22.88 53.94
CA ILE A 306 7.48 -23.63 54.27
C ILE A 306 7.09 -25.11 54.23
N VAL A 307 7.79 -25.88 53.42
CA VAL A 307 7.56 -27.31 53.21
C VAL A 307 8.74 -28.06 53.79
N ASP A 308 8.46 -29.10 54.60
CA ASP A 308 9.47 -29.92 55.24
C ASP A 308 10.11 -30.97 54.29
N GLU A 309 11.05 -31.73 54.78
CA GLU A 309 11.75 -32.80 54.05
C GLU A 309 10.83 -33.92 53.55
N ASN A 310 9.63 -34.06 54.15
CA ASN A 310 8.63 -35.05 53.77
C ASN A 310 7.64 -34.54 52.75
N GLY A 311 7.74 -33.28 52.33
CA GLY A 311 6.82 -32.63 51.37
C GLY A 311 5.52 -32.17 52.05
N ILE A 312 5.52 -31.94 53.35
CA ILE A 312 4.35 -31.45 54.11
C ILE A 312 4.55 -29.97 54.42
N ILE A 313 3.52 -29.15 54.24
CA ILE A 313 3.56 -27.73 54.60
C ILE A 313 3.64 -27.62 56.14
N ALA A 314 4.82 -27.27 56.67
CA ALA A 314 5.08 -27.10 58.07
C ALA A 314 4.47 -25.79 58.62
N GLU A 315 4.62 -24.68 57.87
CA GLU A 315 4.02 -23.38 58.20
C GLU A 315 3.62 -22.64 56.92
N SER A 316 2.59 -21.79 57.05
CA SER A 316 2.03 -21.06 55.91
C SER A 316 1.41 -19.73 56.36
N THR A 317 1.44 -18.73 55.50
CA THR A 317 0.63 -17.50 55.60
C THR A 317 -0.87 -17.81 55.67
N LEU A 318 -1.30 -18.93 55.04
CA LEU A 318 -2.69 -19.40 55.04
C LEU A 318 -2.82 -20.60 56.00
N ALA A 319 -3.55 -20.40 57.11
CA ALA A 319 -3.71 -21.39 58.15
C ALA A 319 -4.18 -22.77 57.68
N ASP A 320 -5.06 -22.78 56.70
CA ASP A 320 -5.68 -23.98 56.14
C ASP A 320 -4.69 -24.87 55.34
N PHE A 321 -3.52 -24.36 55.03
CA PHE A 321 -2.50 -25.10 54.27
C PHE A 321 -1.51 -25.84 55.15
N VAL A 322 -1.43 -25.51 56.44
CA VAL A 322 -0.54 -26.22 57.35
C VAL A 322 -0.96 -27.66 57.51
N GLY A 323 -0.01 -28.58 57.34
CA GLY A 323 -0.24 -30.02 57.35
C GLY A 323 -0.66 -30.61 56.00
N PHE A 324 -0.75 -29.78 54.93
CA PHE A 324 -1.08 -30.28 53.59
C PHE A 324 0.11 -31.03 52.99
N ASP A 325 -0.17 -32.24 52.50
CA ASP A 325 0.79 -33.07 51.78
C ASP A 325 0.84 -32.65 50.31
N MET A 326 1.99 -32.11 49.87
CA MET A 326 2.23 -31.65 48.52
C MET A 326 2.04 -32.76 47.48
N ALA A 327 2.23 -34.01 47.84
CA ALA A 327 2.02 -35.15 46.94
C ALA A 327 0.54 -35.44 46.66
N SER A 328 -0.37 -34.93 47.51
CA SER A 328 -1.80 -35.18 47.37
C SER A 328 -2.47 -34.44 46.24
N GLY A 329 -1.85 -33.38 45.72
CA GLY A 329 -2.36 -32.57 44.60
C GLY A 329 -1.45 -32.61 43.36
N THR A 330 -2.03 -32.65 42.17
CA THR A 330 -1.23 -32.68 40.93
C THR A 330 -0.41 -31.41 40.76
N GLN A 331 -0.95 -30.24 41.12
CA GLN A 331 -0.31 -28.94 41.01
C GLN A 331 0.80 -28.75 42.07
N SER A 332 0.53 -29.19 43.30
CA SER A 332 1.50 -29.11 44.41
C SER A 332 2.66 -30.08 44.25
N ALA A 333 2.40 -31.27 43.72
CA ALA A 333 3.40 -32.30 43.48
C ALA A 333 4.54 -31.89 42.54
N GLU A 334 4.31 -30.90 41.65
CA GLU A 334 5.34 -30.37 40.76
C GLU A 334 6.55 -29.83 41.55
N PHE A 335 6.35 -29.33 42.78
CA PHE A 335 7.40 -28.77 43.62
C PHE A 335 8.26 -29.83 44.34
N LEU A 336 7.84 -31.08 44.32
CA LEU A 336 8.61 -32.15 44.98
C LEU A 336 9.98 -32.38 44.31
N CYS A 337 10.17 -31.94 43.08
CA CYS A 337 11.49 -31.92 42.42
C CYS A 337 12.56 -31.17 43.24
N LEU A 338 12.14 -30.22 44.11
CA LEU A 338 13.04 -29.50 45.03
C LEU A 338 13.58 -30.39 46.16
N LEU A 339 12.88 -31.46 46.52
CA LEU A 339 13.36 -32.48 47.47
C LEU A 339 14.26 -33.51 46.77
N ASP A 340 14.13 -33.67 45.46
CA ASP A 340 14.92 -34.58 44.63
C ASP A 340 16.24 -33.98 44.13
N GLY A 341 16.55 -32.74 44.52
CA GLY A 341 17.85 -32.11 44.27
C GLY A 341 17.83 -30.92 43.33
N GLU A 342 16.67 -30.52 42.78
CA GLU A 342 16.54 -29.24 42.09
C GLU A 342 16.66 -28.09 43.10
N SER A 343 17.32 -27.00 42.70
CA SER A 343 17.52 -25.84 43.58
C SER A 343 16.35 -24.84 43.52
N THR A 344 15.67 -24.77 42.39
CA THR A 344 14.59 -23.84 42.16
C THR A 344 13.56 -24.42 41.19
N TYR A 345 12.29 -24.05 41.36
CA TYR A 345 11.23 -24.41 40.45
C TYR A 345 10.22 -23.26 40.33
N VAL A 346 9.80 -22.92 39.09
CA VAL A 346 8.76 -21.94 38.84
C VAL A 346 7.62 -22.58 38.04
N GLN A 347 6.43 -22.51 38.62
CA GLN A 347 5.24 -23.06 38.03
C GLN A 347 4.60 -22.04 37.07
N SER A 348 4.05 -22.51 35.96
CA SER A 348 3.25 -21.66 35.06
C SER A 348 2.01 -21.11 35.76
N TYR A 349 1.58 -19.92 35.35
CA TYR A 349 0.33 -19.33 35.83
C TYR A 349 -0.86 -20.21 35.46
N GLN A 350 -1.61 -20.67 36.47
CA GLN A 350 -2.71 -21.61 36.27
C GLN A 350 -3.77 -21.52 37.37
N PRO A 351 -5.02 -21.96 37.09
CA PRO A 351 -6.06 -22.03 38.09
C PRO A 351 -5.66 -22.95 39.26
N LEU A 352 -6.04 -22.60 40.50
CA LEU A 352 -5.82 -23.43 41.65
C LEU A 352 -6.68 -24.69 41.55
N SER A 353 -6.08 -25.86 41.90
CA SER A 353 -6.81 -27.12 41.94
C SER A 353 -7.96 -27.13 42.98
N ALA A 354 -7.84 -26.33 44.03
CA ALA A 354 -8.85 -26.17 45.06
C ALA A 354 -10.00 -25.20 44.70
N ASP A 355 -9.71 -24.17 43.89
CA ASP A 355 -10.67 -23.18 43.43
C ASP A 355 -10.27 -22.66 42.06
N SER A 356 -10.92 -23.17 41.01
CA SER A 356 -10.63 -22.82 39.61
C SER A 356 -10.98 -21.35 39.21
N SER A 357 -11.65 -20.63 40.11
CA SER A 357 -11.91 -19.20 39.90
C SER A 357 -10.69 -18.31 40.21
N ILE A 358 -9.72 -18.84 40.93
CA ILE A 358 -8.48 -18.15 41.30
C ILE A 358 -7.33 -18.75 40.54
N SER A 359 -6.58 -17.94 39.83
CA SER A 359 -5.34 -18.36 39.15
C SER A 359 -4.13 -17.78 39.88
N ARG A 360 -3.12 -18.62 40.11
CA ARG A 360 -1.88 -18.23 40.80
C ARG A 360 -0.66 -18.80 40.09
N LYS A 361 0.45 -18.14 40.32
CA LYS A 361 1.78 -18.60 39.97
C LYS A 361 2.60 -18.80 41.21
N TYR A 362 3.36 -19.89 41.26
CA TYR A 362 4.19 -20.20 42.40
C TYR A 362 5.64 -20.38 41.97
N ALA A 363 6.57 -19.97 42.83
CA ALA A 363 7.98 -20.30 42.72
C ALA A 363 8.44 -20.96 44.01
N GLY A 364 9.28 -21.98 43.88
CA GLY A 364 9.86 -22.72 45.00
C GLY A 364 11.39 -22.63 44.97
N VAL A 365 11.99 -22.62 46.18
CA VAL A 365 13.45 -22.61 46.39
C VAL A 365 13.80 -23.58 47.49
N ALA A 366 14.72 -24.52 47.23
CA ALA A 366 15.21 -25.46 48.20
C ALA A 366 15.96 -24.75 49.35
N MET A 367 15.74 -25.16 50.60
CA MET A 367 16.44 -24.65 51.79
C MET A 367 17.68 -25.48 52.09
N SER A 368 18.70 -24.85 52.66
CA SER A 368 19.95 -25.52 53.05
C SER A 368 19.79 -26.49 54.20
N GLU A 369 18.74 -26.33 55.04
CA GLU A 369 18.42 -27.16 56.22
C GLU A 369 17.46 -28.31 55.86
N GLY A 370 17.15 -28.54 54.59
CA GLY A 370 16.14 -29.49 54.12
C GLY A 370 14.78 -28.82 53.87
N GLY A 371 13.96 -29.46 53.00
CA GLY A 371 12.70 -28.87 52.56
C GLY A 371 12.86 -27.69 51.58
N PHE A 372 11.78 -26.93 51.40
CA PHE A 372 11.78 -25.79 50.49
C PHE A 372 10.77 -24.70 50.89
N VAL A 373 11.00 -23.48 50.38
CA VAL A 373 10.04 -22.39 50.49
C VAL A 373 9.30 -22.22 49.17
N GLN A 374 7.99 -22.13 49.22
CA GLN A 374 7.14 -21.82 48.08
C GLN A 374 6.48 -20.44 48.25
N VAL A 375 6.57 -19.60 47.24
CA VAL A 375 6.00 -18.25 47.24
C VAL A 375 4.95 -18.16 46.12
N GLY A 376 3.76 -17.69 46.50
CA GLY A 376 2.61 -17.56 45.60
C GLY A 376 2.38 -16.13 45.15
N TYR A 377 2.03 -15.96 43.89
CA TYR A 377 1.73 -14.69 43.27
C TYR A 377 0.35 -14.73 42.56
N ASP A 378 -0.41 -13.62 42.64
CA ASP A 378 -1.74 -13.49 42.08
C ASP A 378 -1.73 -12.38 40.97
N ALA A 379 -2.40 -12.61 39.85
CA ALA A 379 -2.45 -11.65 38.76
C ALA A 379 -3.18 -10.37 39.11
N ASP A 380 -4.14 -10.43 40.06
CA ASP A 380 -4.91 -9.23 40.43
C ASP A 380 -4.01 -8.19 41.13
N GLN A 381 -2.83 -8.57 41.60
CA GLN A 381 -1.84 -7.63 42.15
C GLN A 381 -1.04 -6.86 41.06
N PHE A 382 -1.11 -7.26 39.80
CA PHE A 382 -0.49 -6.51 38.70
C PHE A 382 -1.34 -5.33 38.25
N GLN A 383 -2.59 -5.20 38.68
CA GLN A 383 -3.51 -4.12 38.23
C GLN A 383 -3.49 -2.89 39.14
N SER A 384 -2.70 -2.86 40.15
CA SER A 384 -2.49 -1.72 41.06
C SER A 384 -1.07 -1.18 40.90
#